data_d618deb47da216928c5116ddf95e2def
#
_entry.id   d618deb47da216928c5116ddf95e2def
#
_cell.length_a   1.000
_cell.length_b   1.000
_cell.length_c   1.000
_cell.angle_alpha   90.00
_cell.angle_beta   90.00
_cell.angle_gamma   90.00
#
_symmetry.space_group_name_H-M   'P 1'
#
loop_
_entity.id
_entity.type
_entity.pdbx_description
1 polymer ?
#
loop_
_entity_poly.entity_id
_entity_poly.type
_entity_poly.pdbx_seq_one_letter_code
_entity_poly.pdbx_strand_id
1 'polypeptide(L)'
;MPKSIIERYHAAAIQTAFENPKTRGEIPARVARMIAMAEQTVAGYAPFFDVRLVVFPEFAHAAPVYFTVEELLEHLAVELPNEHTDAYQRFARKTGCFVQTGTFIERDARWPGAVFNTTCLVGPDGIVAKYRKVNP
;
A
#
# COMPACT_ATOMS: atom_id res chain seq x y z
N MET A 1 -34.43 -11.92 -7.76
CA MET A 1 -33.23 -11.11 -7.61
C MET A 1 -32.16 -11.60 -8.58
N PRO A 2 -31.59 -10.78 -9.41
CA PRO A 2 -30.48 -11.22 -10.25
C PRO A 2 -29.33 -11.65 -9.33
N LYS A 3 -28.85 -12.88 -9.51
CA LYS A 3 -27.61 -13.33 -8.88
C LYS A 3 -26.52 -12.38 -9.36
N SER A 4 -25.86 -11.65 -8.45
CA SER A 4 -24.65 -10.92 -8.80
C SER A 4 -23.60 -11.94 -9.24
N ILE A 5 -23.35 -12.00 -10.53
CA ILE A 5 -22.27 -12.82 -11.07
C ILE A 5 -20.98 -12.08 -10.69
N ILE A 6 -20.25 -12.61 -9.71
CA ILE A 6 -18.90 -12.14 -9.45
C ILE A 6 -18.05 -12.61 -10.63
N GLU A 7 -17.66 -11.68 -11.48
CA GLU A 7 -16.74 -11.98 -12.57
C GLU A 7 -15.38 -12.39 -12.01
N ARG A 8 -14.81 -13.43 -12.60
CA ARG A 8 -13.44 -13.84 -12.28
C ARG A 8 -12.46 -12.73 -12.71
N TYR A 9 -11.50 -12.44 -11.86
CA TYR A 9 -10.42 -11.51 -12.18
C TYR A 9 -9.06 -12.08 -11.74
N HIS A 10 -7.99 -11.52 -12.27
CA HIS A 10 -6.63 -11.87 -11.90
C HIS A 10 -6.09 -10.88 -10.89
N ALA A 11 -5.45 -11.40 -9.86
CA ALA A 11 -4.74 -10.62 -8.85
C ALA A 11 -3.27 -11.04 -8.84
N ALA A 12 -2.38 -10.07 -8.65
CA ALA A 12 -0.95 -10.31 -8.53
C ALA A 12 -0.48 -9.99 -7.12
N ALA A 13 0.08 -10.97 -6.44
CA ALA A 13 0.79 -10.77 -5.18
C ALA A 13 2.28 -10.50 -5.49
N ILE A 14 2.77 -9.33 -5.11
CA ILE A 14 4.14 -8.92 -5.36
C ILE A 14 4.92 -8.96 -4.06
N GLN A 15 5.90 -9.84 -4.00
CA GLN A 15 6.80 -9.93 -2.87
C GLN A 15 7.95 -8.94 -3.03
N THR A 16 8.18 -8.11 -2.02
CA THR A 16 9.25 -7.13 -1.99
C THR A 16 10.35 -7.56 -1.03
N ALA A 17 11.61 -7.34 -1.42
CA ALA A 17 12.79 -7.59 -0.59
C ALA A 17 13.62 -6.31 -0.55
N PHE A 18 13.19 -5.36 0.28
CA PHE A 18 13.88 -4.08 0.45
C PHE A 18 14.42 -3.95 1.87
N GLU A 19 15.50 -3.22 2.02
CA GLU A 19 15.93 -2.76 3.34
C GLU A 19 14.86 -1.86 3.95
N ASN A 20 14.63 -2.01 5.25
CA ASN A 20 13.64 -1.18 5.94
C ASN A 20 14.15 0.26 6.04
N PRO A 21 13.32 1.25 5.69
CA PRO A 21 13.68 2.65 5.85
C PRO A 21 13.82 2.99 7.33
N LYS A 22 14.74 3.90 7.62
CA LYS A 22 14.94 4.46 8.95
C LYS A 22 14.29 5.83 9.09
N THR A 23 13.98 6.48 7.97
CA THR A 23 13.35 7.80 7.94
C THR A 23 12.21 7.85 6.94
N ARG A 24 11.27 8.77 7.16
CA ARG A 24 10.19 9.07 6.20
C ARG A 24 10.70 9.43 4.82
N GLY A 25 11.86 10.09 4.75
CA GLY A 25 12.48 10.51 3.48
C GLY A 25 12.89 9.36 2.56
N GLU A 26 13.03 8.14 3.09
CA GLU A 26 13.37 6.95 2.31
C GLU A 26 12.14 6.22 1.74
N ILE A 27 10.94 6.51 2.25
CA ILE A 27 9.70 5.85 1.83
C ILE A 27 9.35 6.13 0.35
N PRO A 28 9.49 7.37 -0.18
CA PRO A 28 9.16 7.66 -1.58
C PRO A 28 9.91 6.78 -2.59
N ALA A 29 11.19 6.50 -2.36
CA ALA A 29 11.98 5.64 -3.24
C ALA A 29 11.46 4.19 -3.23
N ARG A 30 11.01 3.68 -2.07
CA ARG A 30 10.38 2.36 -1.98
C ARG A 30 9.07 2.31 -2.76
N VAL A 31 8.21 3.30 -2.55
CA VAL A 31 6.92 3.40 -3.26
C VAL A 31 7.13 3.43 -4.77
N ALA A 32 8.10 4.22 -5.25
CA ALA A 32 8.43 4.27 -6.67
C ALA A 32 8.87 2.91 -7.22
N ARG A 33 9.70 2.16 -6.49
CA ARG A 33 10.12 0.80 -6.88
C ARG A 33 8.96 -0.18 -6.87
N MET A 34 8.08 -0.11 -5.87
CA MET A 34 6.89 -0.96 -5.78
C MET A 34 5.94 -0.70 -6.96
N ILE A 35 5.71 0.56 -7.31
CA ILE A 35 4.90 0.94 -8.47
C ILE A 35 5.54 0.42 -9.76
N ALA A 36 6.85 0.55 -9.92
CA ALA A 36 7.56 0.01 -11.08
C ALA A 36 7.40 -1.52 -11.21
N MET A 37 7.47 -2.25 -10.09
CA MET A 37 7.21 -3.71 -10.08
C MET A 37 5.75 -4.01 -10.47
N ALA A 38 4.79 -3.24 -9.97
CA ALA A 38 3.39 -3.38 -10.33
C ALA A 38 3.15 -3.10 -11.82
N GLU A 39 3.74 -2.04 -12.37
CA GLU A 39 3.66 -1.72 -13.79
C GLU A 39 4.23 -2.83 -14.66
N GLN A 40 5.40 -3.37 -14.31
CA GLN A 40 6.01 -4.50 -15.00
C GLN A 40 5.14 -5.75 -14.94
N THR A 41 4.53 -6.03 -13.80
CA THR A 41 3.63 -7.16 -13.61
C THR A 41 2.39 -7.02 -14.50
N VAL A 42 1.71 -5.89 -14.45
CA VAL A 42 0.52 -5.64 -15.26
C VAL A 42 0.85 -5.72 -16.76
N ALA A 43 1.93 -5.09 -17.20
CA ALA A 43 2.36 -5.11 -18.60
C ALA A 43 2.78 -6.51 -19.06
N GLY A 44 3.50 -7.25 -18.23
CA GLY A 44 3.99 -8.59 -18.56
C GLY A 44 2.87 -9.62 -18.70
N TYR A 45 1.79 -9.48 -17.94
CA TYR A 45 0.65 -10.39 -18.03
C TYR A 45 -0.45 -9.93 -19.00
N ALA A 46 -0.45 -8.66 -19.42
CA ALA A 46 -1.49 -8.08 -20.27
C ALA A 46 -1.81 -8.92 -21.55
N PRO A 47 -0.87 -9.60 -22.22
CA PRO A 47 -1.19 -10.45 -23.37
C PRO A 47 -2.03 -11.70 -23.00
N PHE A 48 -2.04 -12.10 -21.74
CA PHE A 48 -2.65 -13.36 -21.29
C PHE A 48 -3.78 -13.12 -20.27
N PHE A 49 -3.61 -12.15 -19.38
CA PHE A 49 -4.50 -11.92 -18.25
C PHE A 49 -4.69 -10.43 -18.00
N ASP A 50 -5.93 -10.07 -17.68
CA ASP A 50 -6.27 -8.74 -17.17
C ASP A 50 -6.07 -8.72 -15.66
N VAL A 51 -4.92 -8.23 -15.20
CA VAL A 51 -4.64 -8.05 -13.77
C VAL A 51 -5.40 -6.84 -13.26
N ARG A 52 -6.31 -7.04 -12.31
CA ARG A 52 -7.19 -5.99 -11.77
C ARG A 52 -6.87 -5.61 -10.33
N LEU A 53 -6.09 -6.41 -9.63
CA LEU A 53 -5.66 -6.16 -8.26
C LEU A 53 -4.19 -6.51 -8.11
N VAL A 54 -3.43 -5.58 -7.53
CA VAL A 54 -2.05 -5.80 -7.09
C VAL A 54 -2.01 -5.75 -5.56
N VAL A 55 -1.33 -6.71 -4.96
CA VAL A 55 -1.24 -6.86 -3.50
C VAL A 55 0.21 -6.84 -3.07
N PHE A 56 0.56 -5.95 -2.15
CA PHE A 56 1.87 -5.85 -1.51
C PHE A 56 1.85 -6.39 -0.08
N PRO A 57 3.00 -6.83 0.45
CA PRO A 57 3.06 -7.46 1.76
C PRO A 57 2.96 -6.46 2.92
N GLU A 58 2.76 -6.99 4.12
CA GLU A 58 2.93 -6.25 5.37
C GLU A 58 4.34 -5.63 5.44
N PHE A 59 4.44 -4.44 6.03
CA PHE A 59 5.67 -3.66 6.15
C PHE A 59 6.35 -3.30 4.82
N ALA A 60 5.59 -3.28 3.75
CA ALA A 60 6.13 -2.91 2.43
C ALA A 60 6.72 -1.50 2.39
N HIS A 61 6.22 -0.57 3.19
CA HIS A 61 6.70 0.82 3.22
C HIS A 61 7.69 1.07 4.37
N ALA A 62 7.37 0.59 5.56
CA ALA A 62 8.20 0.71 6.75
C ALA A 62 7.86 -0.39 7.74
N ALA A 63 8.88 -0.96 8.39
CA ALA A 63 8.72 -1.87 9.51
C ALA A 63 9.03 -1.15 10.83
N PRO A 64 8.57 -1.67 11.98
CA PRO A 64 8.85 -1.08 13.29
C PRO A 64 10.30 -1.38 13.72
N VAL A 65 11.25 -0.69 13.09
CA VAL A 65 12.69 -0.89 13.32
C VAL A 65 13.23 -0.16 14.55
N TYR A 66 12.41 0.62 15.24
CA TYR A 66 12.72 1.33 16.48
C TYR A 66 12.10 0.63 17.68
N PHE A 67 12.68 0.84 18.86
CA PHE A 67 12.26 0.18 20.09
C PHE A 67 11.07 0.85 20.77
N THR A 68 10.83 2.14 20.50
CA THR A 68 9.77 2.91 21.15
C THR A 68 8.77 3.45 20.15
N VAL A 69 7.56 3.72 20.61
CA VAL A 69 6.51 4.36 19.80
C VAL A 69 6.88 5.79 19.45
N GLU A 70 7.55 6.48 20.37
CA GLU A 70 8.03 7.84 20.20
C GLU A 70 9.02 7.94 19.02
N GLU A 71 9.98 7.02 18.93
CA GLU A 71 10.92 6.95 17.81
C GLU A 71 10.21 6.64 16.48
N LEU A 72 9.21 5.74 16.48
CA LEU A 72 8.41 5.46 15.30
C LEU A 72 7.63 6.69 14.84
N LEU A 73 7.03 7.44 15.78
CA LEU A 73 6.31 8.68 15.50
C LEU A 73 7.26 9.77 14.96
N GLU A 74 8.47 9.86 15.49
CA GLU A 74 9.46 10.85 15.08
C GLU A 74 10.00 10.57 13.67
N HIS A 75 10.33 9.30 13.36
CA HIS A 75 11.12 8.97 12.17
C HIS A 75 10.34 8.35 11.02
N LEU A 76 9.31 7.55 11.28
CA LEU A 76 8.68 6.70 10.25
C LEU A 76 7.18 6.90 10.05
N ALA A 77 6.44 7.23 11.12
CA ALA A 77 5.00 7.27 11.05
C ALA A 77 4.50 8.38 10.10
N VAL A 78 3.51 8.02 9.28
CA VAL A 78 2.89 8.90 8.28
C VAL A 78 1.40 9.04 8.53
N GLU A 79 0.82 10.14 8.12
CA GLU A 79 -0.63 10.31 8.05
C GLU A 79 -1.19 9.67 6.78
N LEU A 80 -2.45 9.26 6.80
CA LEU A 80 -3.16 8.72 5.65
C LEU A 80 -4.49 9.46 5.45
N PRO A 81 -4.86 9.91 4.23
CA PRO A 81 -4.09 9.77 2.97
C PRO A 81 -2.84 10.66 2.92
N ASN A 82 -1.93 10.36 2.00
CA ASN A 82 -0.68 11.09 1.81
C ASN A 82 -0.17 10.98 0.36
N GLU A 83 1.00 11.55 0.08
CA GLU A 83 1.63 11.48 -1.24
C GLU A 83 1.88 10.06 -1.75
N HIS A 84 2.03 9.09 -0.86
CA HIS A 84 2.24 7.68 -1.25
C HIS A 84 0.94 7.06 -1.75
N THR A 85 -0.18 7.30 -1.04
CA THR A 85 -1.51 6.85 -1.49
C THR A 85 -1.91 7.55 -2.79
N ASP A 86 -1.51 8.81 -2.98
CA ASP A 86 -1.71 9.53 -4.24
C ASP A 86 -0.91 8.93 -5.40
N ALA A 87 0.31 8.45 -5.12
CA ALA A 87 1.13 7.75 -6.13
C ALA A 87 0.47 6.44 -6.58
N TYR A 88 -0.07 5.66 -5.65
CA TYR A 88 -0.85 4.45 -5.97
C TYR A 88 -2.14 4.78 -6.72
N GLN A 89 -2.81 5.88 -6.39
CA GLN A 89 -3.99 6.33 -7.13
C GLN A 89 -3.66 6.68 -8.57
N ARG A 90 -2.53 7.36 -8.83
CA ARG A 90 -2.07 7.63 -10.20
C ARG A 90 -1.80 6.35 -10.98
N PHE A 91 -1.17 5.37 -10.36
CA PHE A 91 -0.98 4.03 -10.96
C PHE A 91 -2.33 3.37 -11.27
N ALA A 92 -3.28 3.39 -10.33
CA ALA A 92 -4.61 2.83 -10.50
C ALA A 92 -5.37 3.48 -11.67
N ARG A 93 -5.30 4.80 -11.80
CA ARG A 93 -5.89 5.54 -12.94
C ARG A 93 -5.27 5.14 -14.28
N LYS A 94 -3.95 4.98 -14.31
CA LYS A 94 -3.21 4.63 -15.53
C LYS A 94 -3.51 3.21 -16.01
N THR A 95 -3.66 2.27 -15.09
CA THR A 95 -3.73 0.83 -15.39
C THR A 95 -5.12 0.24 -15.27
N GLY A 96 -6.03 0.89 -14.55
CA GLY A 96 -7.31 0.32 -14.14
C GLY A 96 -7.21 -0.68 -12.98
N CYS A 97 -6.00 -0.92 -12.43
CA CYS A 97 -5.79 -1.85 -11.33
C CYS A 97 -6.07 -1.18 -9.98
N PHE A 98 -6.66 -1.95 -9.07
CA PHE A 98 -6.68 -1.61 -7.66
C PHE A 98 -5.37 -2.05 -7.01
N VAL A 99 -4.96 -1.35 -5.95
CA VAL A 99 -3.73 -1.67 -5.21
C VAL A 99 -4.06 -1.83 -3.73
N GLN A 100 -3.79 -3.00 -3.20
CA GLN A 100 -3.65 -3.19 -1.77
C GLN A 100 -2.20 -2.86 -1.41
N THR A 101 -1.99 -1.75 -0.71
CA THR A 101 -0.69 -1.07 -0.61
C THR A 101 0.37 -1.82 0.21
N GLY A 102 0.02 -2.89 0.91
CA GLY A 102 0.80 -3.33 2.05
C GLY A 102 0.57 -2.40 3.24
N THR A 103 1.44 -2.40 4.23
CA THR A 103 1.18 -1.60 5.42
C THR A 103 2.12 -0.42 5.59
N PHE A 104 1.56 0.65 6.15
CA PHE A 104 2.25 1.82 6.68
C PHE A 104 2.29 1.77 8.20
N ILE A 105 3.28 2.42 8.80
CA ILE A 105 3.21 2.86 10.19
C ILE A 105 2.42 4.18 10.16
N GLU A 106 1.15 4.14 10.57
CA GLU A 106 0.26 5.30 10.53
C GLU A 106 0.28 6.04 11.86
N ARG A 107 0.31 7.37 11.81
CA ARG A 107 -0.09 8.26 12.91
C ARG A 107 -1.41 8.92 12.57
N ASP A 108 -2.21 9.19 13.60
CA ASP A 108 -3.51 9.86 13.46
C ASP A 108 -3.63 10.90 14.59
N ALA A 109 -3.86 12.14 14.23
CA ALA A 109 -3.96 13.25 15.20
C ALA A 109 -5.08 13.05 16.25
N ARG A 110 -6.08 12.22 15.94
CA ARG A 110 -7.14 11.84 16.89
C ARG A 110 -6.65 10.90 18.00
N TRP A 111 -5.49 10.28 17.81
CA TRP A 111 -4.88 9.32 18.73
C TRP A 111 -3.42 9.70 19.01
N PRO A 112 -3.17 10.83 19.70
CA PRO A 112 -1.81 11.29 19.96
C PRO A 112 -1.04 10.24 20.76
N GLY A 113 0.22 10.02 20.40
CA GLY A 113 1.08 9.03 21.06
C GLY A 113 0.87 7.57 20.60
N ALA A 114 -0.01 7.31 19.64
CA ALA A 114 -0.25 5.97 19.10
C ALA A 114 0.25 5.84 17.66
N VAL A 115 0.67 4.63 17.30
CA VAL A 115 0.93 4.23 15.91
C VAL A 115 0.04 3.04 15.55
N PHE A 116 -0.30 2.94 14.28
CA PHE A 116 -1.12 1.85 13.75
C PHE A 116 -0.41 1.18 12.58
N ASN A 117 -0.56 -0.13 12.48
CA ASN A 117 -0.15 -0.90 11.31
C ASN A 117 -1.35 -0.93 10.34
N THR A 118 -1.26 -0.12 9.28
CA THR A 118 -2.43 0.22 8.45
C THR A 118 -2.18 -0.08 6.98
N THR A 119 -3.13 -0.76 6.36
CA THR A 119 -3.16 -0.98 4.91
C THR A 119 -4.33 -0.23 4.26
N CYS A 120 -4.15 0.13 2.99
CA CYS A 120 -5.16 0.77 2.17
C CYS A 120 -5.44 -0.04 0.91
N LEU A 121 -6.69 -0.10 0.50
CA LEU A 121 -7.09 -0.46 -0.85
C LEU A 121 -7.29 0.83 -1.63
N VAL A 122 -6.48 1.04 -2.66
CA VAL A 122 -6.49 2.26 -3.48
C VAL A 122 -6.98 1.93 -4.88
N GLY A 123 -7.95 2.67 -5.35
CA GLY A 123 -8.48 2.61 -6.71
C GLY A 123 -8.25 3.91 -7.48
N PRO A 124 -8.81 4.01 -8.70
CA PRO A 124 -8.70 5.21 -9.53
C PRO A 124 -9.22 6.49 -8.86
N ASP A 125 -10.23 6.36 -8.02
CA ASP A 125 -10.88 7.49 -7.34
C ASP A 125 -10.34 7.77 -5.93
N GLY A 126 -9.30 7.05 -5.51
CA GLY A 126 -8.65 7.21 -4.21
C GLY A 126 -8.74 5.97 -3.33
N ILE A 127 -8.65 6.19 -2.01
CA ILE A 127 -8.74 5.10 -1.03
C ILE A 127 -10.17 4.57 -0.97
N VAL A 128 -10.33 3.30 -1.32
CA VAL A 128 -11.62 2.57 -1.25
C VAL A 128 -11.88 2.04 0.15
N ALA A 129 -10.82 1.54 0.80
CA ALA A 129 -10.91 0.99 2.14
C ALA A 129 -9.57 1.18 2.87
N LYS A 130 -9.65 1.34 4.18
CA LYS A 130 -8.51 1.42 5.10
C LYS A 130 -8.75 0.46 6.25
N TYR A 131 -7.73 -0.33 6.59
CA TYR A 131 -7.79 -1.28 7.69
C TYR A 131 -6.57 -1.13 8.60
N ARG A 132 -6.82 -0.99 9.89
CA ARG A 132 -5.82 -1.03 10.95
C ARG A 132 -5.77 -2.43 11.54
N LYS A 133 -4.59 -3.02 11.62
CA LYS A 133 -4.39 -4.34 12.24
C LYS A 133 -4.86 -4.32 13.69
N VAL A 134 -5.70 -5.28 14.07
CA VAL A 134 -6.30 -5.36 15.42
C VAL A 134 -5.45 -6.25 16.34
N ASN A 135 -4.91 -7.34 15.79
CA ASN A 135 -4.04 -8.26 16.53
C ASN A 135 -2.61 -8.09 16.00
N PRO A 136 -1.73 -7.47 16.76
CA PRO A 136 -0.32 -7.29 16.39
C PRO A 136 0.45 -8.61 16.45
#